data_ab919ff03320a99c43e025de2ddbc728
#
_entry.id   ab919ff03320a99c43e025de2ddbc728
#
_cell.length_a   1.000
_cell.length_b   1.000
_cell.length_c   1.000
_cell.angle_alpha   90.00
_cell.angle_beta   90.00
_cell.angle_gamma   90.00
#
_symmetry.space_group_name_H-M   'P 1'
#
loop_
_entity.id
_entity.type
_entity.pdbx_description
1 polymer ?
#
loop_
_entity_poly.entity_id
_entity_poly.type
_entity_poly.pdbx_seq_one_letter_code
_entity_poly.pdbx_strand_id
1 'polypeptide(L)'
;YKRQLMLYTRPGCGPCAGLKRRLTTMDLPFTEVDITQDPAAAARLKEAGFTTVPVLEDTATGQMWPGVDTEKLTEAKRRHDRAQAVNPCFELGQIEADEPLQWTPTSGNLLVVGDRGSGKSAMLGRVLQAVAGAGWQGWAVGVDARCCAPGDHHVQVCTADVEDQLERIISAYELMEQRYQLMEQAQLAQECPQQVQPIVLVLDDYEDLRQRWADLGAQGHPGADQAEAALISIARLGRAAGLHLAVACRGIAHHLGPTMVDCGSTVVHTSLWRTVPLADLAHAH
;
A
#
# COMPACT_ATOMS: atom_id res chain seq x y z
N TYR A 1 5.35 12.40 6.64
CA TYR A 1 6.64 13.03 6.31
C TYR A 1 7.22 12.29 5.11
N LYS A 2 7.21 12.94 3.91
CA LYS A 2 7.88 12.41 2.72
C LYS A 2 9.39 12.43 2.98
N ARG A 3 10.00 11.26 3.14
CA ARG A 3 11.44 11.10 3.16
C ARG A 3 11.96 11.40 1.77
N GLN A 4 12.64 12.54 1.58
CA GLN A 4 13.01 13.06 0.28
C GLN A 4 14.43 13.60 0.33
N LEU A 5 15.16 13.50 -0.79
CA LEU A 5 16.43 14.18 -0.94
C LEU A 5 16.17 15.67 -1.20
N MET A 6 16.93 16.54 -0.55
CA MET A 6 16.97 17.96 -0.89
C MET A 6 18.25 18.27 -1.64
N LEU A 7 18.13 18.84 -2.83
CA LEU A 7 19.25 19.22 -3.67
C LEU A 7 19.40 20.74 -3.68
N TYR A 8 20.45 21.21 -3.02
CA TYR A 8 20.79 22.62 -2.99
C TYR A 8 21.58 22.99 -4.24
N THR A 9 21.10 24.00 -4.96
CA THR A 9 21.62 24.42 -6.26
C THR A 9 21.74 25.95 -6.37
N ARG A 10 22.28 26.40 -7.48
CA ARG A 10 22.22 27.80 -7.92
C ARG A 10 22.07 27.88 -9.45
N PRO A 11 21.57 29.00 -10.02
CA PRO A 11 21.50 29.18 -11.44
C PRO A 11 22.87 29.06 -12.13
N GLY A 12 22.89 28.47 -13.32
CA GLY A 12 24.12 28.31 -14.11
C GLY A 12 25.15 27.29 -13.58
N CYS A 13 24.78 26.47 -12.60
CA CYS A 13 25.65 25.45 -12.02
C CYS A 13 25.64 24.16 -12.86
N GLY A 14 26.68 23.94 -13.65
CA GLY A 14 26.88 22.75 -14.48
C GLY A 14 26.89 21.45 -13.66
N PRO A 15 27.67 21.34 -12.56
CA PRO A 15 27.67 20.18 -11.69
C PRO A 15 26.29 19.86 -11.09
N CYS A 16 25.49 20.90 -10.75
CA CYS A 16 24.11 20.71 -10.26
C CYS A 16 23.21 20.05 -11.32
N ALA A 17 23.31 20.49 -12.57
CA ALA A 17 22.58 19.90 -13.67
C ALA A 17 22.99 18.44 -13.92
N GLY A 18 24.26 18.09 -13.75
CA GLY A 18 24.77 16.73 -13.81
C GLY A 18 24.18 15.84 -12.72
N LEU A 19 24.13 16.34 -11.49
CA LEU A 19 23.57 15.60 -10.35
C LEU A 19 22.06 15.41 -10.47
N LYS A 20 21.31 16.41 -10.95
CA LYS A 20 19.88 16.29 -11.25
C LYS A 20 19.60 15.13 -12.21
N ARG A 21 20.33 15.09 -13.34
CA ARG A 21 20.17 13.99 -14.33
C ARG A 21 20.45 12.65 -13.71
N ARG A 22 21.48 12.53 -12.86
CA ARG A 22 21.80 11.28 -12.19
C ARG A 22 20.72 10.85 -11.22
N LEU A 23 20.16 11.75 -10.42
CA LEU A 23 19.04 11.46 -9.52
C LEU A 23 17.81 10.97 -10.29
N THR A 24 17.49 11.64 -11.40
CA THR A 24 16.38 11.22 -12.30
C THR A 24 16.64 9.84 -12.91
N THR A 25 17.87 9.58 -13.40
CA THR A 25 18.23 8.25 -13.96
C THR A 25 18.15 7.14 -12.90
N MET A 26 18.44 7.46 -11.64
CA MET A 26 18.33 6.52 -10.52
C MET A 26 16.90 6.40 -9.96
N ASP A 27 15.93 7.11 -10.54
CA ASP A 27 14.56 7.18 -10.00
C ASP A 27 14.54 7.54 -8.50
N LEU A 28 15.33 8.55 -8.14
CA LEU A 28 15.40 9.10 -6.79
C LEU A 28 14.67 10.43 -6.75
N PRO A 29 13.52 10.54 -6.07
CA PRO A 29 12.80 11.79 -5.94
C PRO A 29 13.60 12.79 -5.09
N PHE A 30 13.64 14.04 -5.54
CA PHE A 30 14.30 15.11 -4.83
C PHE A 30 13.53 16.43 -4.96
N THR A 31 13.71 17.29 -3.96
CA THR A 31 13.27 18.69 -4.02
C THR A 31 14.47 19.57 -4.28
N GLU A 32 14.38 20.43 -5.29
CA GLU A 32 15.41 21.42 -5.58
C GLU A 32 15.22 22.67 -4.74
N VAL A 33 16.32 23.17 -4.16
CA VAL A 33 16.38 24.42 -3.40
C VAL A 33 17.43 25.32 -4.03
N ASP A 34 17.00 26.43 -4.60
CA ASP A 34 17.90 27.47 -5.12
C ASP A 34 18.36 28.36 -3.96
N ILE A 35 19.64 28.22 -3.57
CA ILE A 35 20.22 28.99 -2.46
C ILE A 35 20.32 30.48 -2.73
N THR A 36 20.15 30.91 -3.96
CA THR A 36 20.14 32.36 -4.28
C THR A 36 18.79 33.00 -3.99
N GLN A 37 17.72 32.19 -3.93
CA GLN A 37 16.37 32.60 -3.62
C GLN A 37 15.99 32.31 -2.18
N ASP A 38 16.76 31.44 -1.49
CA ASP A 38 16.52 31.04 -0.10
C ASP A 38 17.74 31.35 0.80
N PRO A 39 17.79 32.55 1.41
CA PRO A 39 18.86 32.94 2.33
C PRO A 39 19.00 32.04 3.55
N ALA A 40 17.91 31.44 4.02
CA ALA A 40 17.93 30.53 5.16
C ALA A 40 18.62 29.22 4.79
N ALA A 41 18.34 28.67 3.61
CA ALA A 41 19.04 27.52 3.07
C ALA A 41 20.54 27.79 2.86
N ALA A 42 20.89 28.97 2.35
CA ALA A 42 22.29 29.38 2.18
C ALA A 42 23.04 29.47 3.54
N ALA A 43 22.40 30.04 4.57
CA ALA A 43 22.97 30.14 5.91
C ALA A 43 23.19 28.73 6.52
N ARG A 44 22.19 27.86 6.40
CA ARG A 44 22.24 26.47 6.87
C ARG A 44 23.41 25.69 6.24
N LEU A 45 23.60 25.81 4.93
CA LEU A 45 24.74 25.18 4.24
C LEU A 45 26.08 25.68 4.78
N LYS A 46 26.20 27.01 5.00
CA LYS A 46 27.39 27.63 5.52
C LYS A 46 27.72 27.16 6.95
N GLU A 47 26.69 27.06 7.81
CA GLU A 47 26.82 26.52 9.17
C GLU A 47 27.24 25.06 9.16
N ALA A 48 26.76 24.27 8.20
CA ALA A 48 27.15 22.88 7.97
C ALA A 48 28.54 22.74 7.30
N GLY A 49 29.26 23.85 7.02
CA GLY A 49 30.60 23.83 6.46
C GLY A 49 30.67 23.74 4.94
N PHE A 50 29.56 23.85 4.22
CA PHE A 50 29.54 23.81 2.75
C PHE A 50 29.64 25.22 2.15
N THR A 51 30.62 25.40 1.28
CA THR A 51 30.88 26.68 0.61
C THR A 51 30.52 26.65 -0.88
N THR A 52 30.19 25.47 -1.41
CA THR A 52 29.90 25.29 -2.85
C THR A 52 28.67 24.39 -3.01
N VAL A 53 27.97 24.51 -4.16
CA VAL A 53 26.89 23.64 -4.59
C VAL A 53 27.35 22.81 -5.80
N PRO A 54 26.77 21.62 -6.07
CA PRO A 54 25.60 21.05 -5.42
C PRO A 54 25.91 20.41 -4.04
N VAL A 55 24.94 20.49 -3.13
CA VAL A 55 24.92 19.74 -1.89
C VAL A 55 23.64 18.94 -1.87
N LEU A 56 23.71 17.67 -1.47
CA LEU A 56 22.56 16.83 -1.20
C LEU A 56 22.37 16.69 0.31
N GLU A 57 21.12 16.72 0.73
CA GLU A 57 20.69 16.37 2.08
C GLU A 57 19.69 15.22 2.01
N ASP A 58 19.95 14.17 2.76
CA ASP A 58 18.98 13.12 3.01
C ASP A 58 18.16 13.47 4.26
N THR A 59 16.91 13.90 4.05
CA THR A 59 16.03 14.32 5.14
C THR A 59 15.64 13.17 6.08
N ALA A 60 15.87 11.93 5.67
CA ALA A 60 15.62 10.76 6.52
C ALA A 60 16.71 10.55 7.57
N THR A 61 17.96 10.93 7.25
CA THR A 61 19.13 10.75 8.14
C THR A 61 19.69 12.06 8.65
N GLY A 62 19.31 13.18 8.03
CA GLY A 62 19.91 14.49 8.28
C GLY A 62 21.32 14.64 7.71
N GLN A 63 21.85 13.64 6.99
CA GLN A 63 23.18 13.70 6.40
C GLN A 63 23.23 14.62 5.19
N MET A 64 24.28 15.42 5.12
CA MET A 64 24.57 16.29 3.99
C MET A 64 25.91 15.90 3.38
N TRP A 65 26.04 16.02 2.04
CA TRP A 65 27.30 15.80 1.32
C TRP A 65 27.40 16.63 0.03
N PRO A 66 28.61 17.04 -0.36
CA PRO A 66 28.81 17.82 -1.58
C PRO A 66 28.92 16.92 -2.81
N GLY A 67 28.38 17.37 -3.94
CA GLY A 67 28.57 16.72 -5.24
C GLY A 67 27.97 15.33 -5.35
N VAL A 68 28.61 14.50 -6.19
CA VAL A 68 28.19 13.13 -6.48
C VAL A 68 28.98 12.17 -5.61
N ASP A 69 28.36 11.66 -4.57
CA ASP A 69 28.88 10.53 -3.77
C ASP A 69 28.11 9.27 -4.16
N THR A 70 28.76 8.36 -4.90
CA THR A 70 28.12 7.18 -5.46
C THR A 70 27.66 6.20 -4.37
N GLU A 71 28.42 6.09 -3.27
CA GLU A 71 28.11 5.19 -2.16
C GLU A 71 26.86 5.67 -1.43
N LYS A 72 26.82 6.97 -1.06
CA LYS A 72 25.66 7.58 -0.40
C LYS A 72 24.41 7.59 -1.28
N LEU A 73 24.56 7.83 -2.58
CA LEU A 73 23.43 7.73 -3.52
C LEU A 73 22.91 6.31 -3.62
N THR A 74 23.80 5.31 -3.65
CA THR A 74 23.38 3.91 -3.69
C THR A 74 22.65 3.50 -2.41
N GLU A 75 23.11 3.98 -1.28
CA GLU A 75 22.46 3.73 0.01
C GLU A 75 21.11 4.46 0.12
N ALA A 76 21.02 5.71 -0.35
CA ALA A 76 19.75 6.45 -0.45
C ALA A 76 18.76 5.72 -1.38
N LYS A 77 19.25 5.19 -2.51
CA LYS A 77 18.43 4.37 -3.43
C LYS A 77 17.92 3.10 -2.77
N ARG A 78 18.78 2.35 -2.08
CA ARG A 78 18.37 1.14 -1.35
C ARG A 78 17.30 1.47 -0.29
N ARG A 79 17.44 2.58 0.44
CA ARG A 79 16.44 3.01 1.42
C ARG A 79 15.14 3.43 0.76
N HIS A 80 15.22 4.13 -0.37
CA HIS A 80 14.06 4.53 -1.15
C HIS A 80 13.31 3.31 -1.68
N ASP A 81 14.02 2.37 -2.31
CA ASP A 81 13.43 1.14 -2.86
C ASP A 81 12.81 0.28 -1.74
N ARG A 82 13.53 0.16 -0.61
CA ARG A 82 13.00 -0.53 0.56
C ARG A 82 11.74 0.15 1.10
N ALA A 83 11.73 1.48 1.16
CA ALA A 83 10.56 2.23 1.62
C ALA A 83 9.37 2.08 0.65
N GLN A 84 9.63 2.04 -0.65
CA GLN A 84 8.61 1.76 -1.66
C GLN A 84 8.13 0.31 -1.59
N ALA A 85 9.01 -0.66 -1.41
CA ALA A 85 8.65 -2.07 -1.25
C ALA A 85 7.81 -2.32 0.01
N VAL A 86 8.06 -1.56 1.09
CA VAL A 86 7.28 -1.63 2.34
C VAL A 86 5.96 -0.87 2.22
N ASN A 87 5.89 0.14 1.34
CA ASN A 87 4.76 1.05 1.24
C ASN A 87 4.51 1.47 -0.21
N PRO A 88 4.20 0.52 -1.10
CA PRO A 88 3.96 0.83 -2.49
C PRO A 88 2.71 1.68 -2.65
N CYS A 89 2.73 2.55 -3.66
CA CYS A 89 1.55 3.20 -4.19
C CYS A 89 1.13 2.44 -5.45
N PHE A 90 0.00 1.76 -5.39
CA PHE A 90 -0.52 0.98 -6.51
C PHE A 90 -1.35 1.86 -7.42
N GLU A 91 -0.98 1.92 -8.70
CA GLU A 91 -1.81 2.56 -9.72
C GLU A 91 -2.87 1.56 -10.20
N LEU A 92 -4.13 1.89 -9.95
CA LEU A 92 -5.28 1.02 -10.24
C LEU A 92 -6.00 1.39 -11.55
N GLY A 93 -5.59 2.45 -12.20
CA GLY A 93 -6.17 2.97 -13.43
C GLY A 93 -6.16 4.49 -13.48
N GLN A 94 -6.98 5.05 -14.38
CA GLN A 94 -7.18 6.48 -14.52
C GLN A 94 -8.63 6.83 -14.22
N ILE A 95 -8.84 7.96 -13.57
CA ILE A 95 -10.16 8.59 -13.37
C ILE A 95 -10.40 9.65 -14.45
N GLU A 96 -11.61 10.23 -14.47
CA GLU A 96 -11.90 11.37 -15.33
C GLU A 96 -10.86 12.48 -15.12
N ALA A 97 -10.38 13.08 -16.20
CA ALA A 97 -9.34 14.10 -16.26
C ALA A 97 -7.88 13.60 -16.18
N ASP A 98 -7.59 12.35 -16.59
CA ASP A 98 -6.25 11.75 -16.63
C ASP A 98 -5.52 11.66 -15.26
N GLU A 99 -6.23 11.82 -14.15
CA GLU A 99 -5.64 11.60 -12.84
C GLU A 99 -5.49 10.10 -12.53
N PRO A 100 -4.31 9.64 -12.07
CA PRO A 100 -4.13 8.24 -11.72
C PRO A 100 -4.94 7.88 -10.46
N LEU A 101 -5.74 6.82 -10.57
CA LEU A 101 -6.37 6.20 -9.41
C LEU A 101 -5.33 5.41 -8.63
N GLN A 102 -5.01 5.85 -7.43
CA GLN A 102 -3.95 5.28 -6.61
C GLN A 102 -4.47 4.76 -5.28
N TRP A 103 -3.90 3.64 -4.85
CA TRP A 103 -4.09 3.11 -3.51
C TRP A 103 -2.75 2.81 -2.84
N THR A 104 -2.60 3.27 -1.62
CA THR A 104 -1.45 2.97 -0.77
C THR A 104 -1.92 2.16 0.43
N PRO A 105 -1.49 0.90 0.61
CA PRO A 105 -1.96 0.03 1.70
C PRO A 105 -1.80 0.62 3.11
N THR A 106 -0.82 1.49 3.32
CA THR A 106 -0.64 2.19 4.61
C THR A 106 -1.68 3.30 4.86
N SER A 107 -2.39 3.76 3.83
CA SER A 107 -3.50 4.70 4.03
C SER A 107 -4.80 4.00 4.47
N GLY A 108 -4.82 2.68 4.45
CA GLY A 108 -5.95 1.87 4.91
C GLY A 108 -6.33 0.77 3.92
N ASN A 109 -7.40 0.06 4.24
CA ASN A 109 -7.95 -0.97 3.38
C ASN A 109 -8.58 -0.36 2.11
N LEU A 110 -8.62 -1.11 1.02
CA LEU A 110 -9.28 -0.70 -0.21
C LEU A 110 -10.71 -1.26 -0.25
N LEU A 111 -11.68 -0.39 -0.41
CA LEU A 111 -13.06 -0.76 -0.68
C LEU A 111 -13.43 -0.38 -2.11
N VAL A 112 -13.85 -1.36 -2.89
CA VAL A 112 -14.32 -1.18 -4.27
C VAL A 112 -15.83 -1.35 -4.29
N VAL A 113 -16.55 -0.25 -4.47
CA VAL A 113 -18.01 -0.22 -4.38
C VAL A 113 -18.64 0.00 -5.73
N GLY A 114 -19.74 -0.67 -6.02
CA GLY A 114 -20.51 -0.45 -7.23
C GLY A 114 -21.45 -1.58 -7.60
N ASP A 115 -22.34 -1.32 -8.53
CA ASP A 115 -23.36 -2.26 -8.98
C ASP A 115 -22.78 -3.51 -9.66
N ARG A 116 -23.64 -4.49 -9.90
CA ARG A 116 -23.26 -5.69 -10.65
C ARG A 116 -22.86 -5.30 -12.07
N GLY A 117 -21.71 -5.78 -12.55
CA GLY A 117 -21.17 -5.45 -13.87
C GLY A 117 -20.43 -4.11 -13.96
N SER A 118 -20.26 -3.36 -12.88
CA SER A 118 -19.58 -2.05 -12.86
C SER A 118 -18.05 -2.12 -12.97
N GLY A 119 -17.45 -3.33 -13.06
CA GLY A 119 -16.01 -3.49 -13.20
C GLY A 119 -15.26 -3.74 -11.89
N LYS A 120 -15.93 -4.02 -10.76
CA LYS A 120 -15.29 -4.32 -9.47
C LYS A 120 -14.24 -5.43 -9.56
N SER A 121 -14.61 -6.59 -10.14
CA SER A 121 -13.70 -7.72 -10.30
C SER A 121 -12.49 -7.37 -11.17
N ALA A 122 -12.69 -6.57 -12.22
CA ALA A 122 -11.60 -6.08 -13.05
C ALA A 122 -10.63 -5.17 -12.25
N MET A 123 -11.18 -4.34 -11.35
CA MET A 123 -10.38 -3.51 -10.45
C MET A 123 -9.56 -4.39 -9.49
N LEU A 124 -10.18 -5.39 -8.87
CA LEU A 124 -9.45 -6.33 -8.00
C LEU A 124 -8.36 -7.10 -8.76
N GLY A 125 -8.59 -7.45 -10.01
CA GLY A 125 -7.56 -8.03 -10.89
C GLY A 125 -6.37 -7.10 -11.07
N ARG A 126 -6.58 -5.79 -11.25
CA ARG A 126 -5.51 -4.79 -11.30
C ARG A 126 -4.77 -4.67 -9.97
N VAL A 127 -5.48 -4.72 -8.85
CA VAL A 127 -4.86 -4.76 -7.51
C VAL A 127 -3.92 -5.95 -7.41
N LEU A 128 -4.36 -7.15 -7.79
CA LEU A 128 -3.53 -8.36 -7.74
C LEU A 128 -2.30 -8.26 -8.65
N GLN A 129 -2.45 -7.71 -9.86
CA GLN A 129 -1.33 -7.47 -10.77
C GLN A 129 -0.31 -6.48 -10.19
N ALA A 130 -0.79 -5.38 -9.62
CA ALA A 130 0.07 -4.37 -9.01
C ALA A 130 0.80 -4.90 -7.77
N VAL A 131 0.11 -5.68 -6.94
CA VAL A 131 0.63 -6.37 -5.74
C VAL A 131 1.75 -7.33 -6.14
N ALA A 132 1.51 -8.18 -7.15
CA ALA A 132 2.50 -9.11 -7.67
C ALA A 132 3.71 -8.39 -8.29
N GLY A 133 3.48 -7.34 -9.08
CA GLY A 133 4.53 -6.51 -9.66
C GLY A 133 5.43 -5.82 -8.62
N ALA A 134 4.92 -5.56 -7.41
CA ALA A 134 5.69 -5.05 -6.28
C ALA A 134 6.40 -6.14 -5.46
N GLY A 135 6.28 -7.42 -5.85
CA GLY A 135 6.83 -8.56 -5.12
C GLY A 135 6.08 -8.90 -3.83
N TRP A 136 4.86 -8.40 -3.66
CA TRP A 136 3.98 -8.74 -2.56
C TRP A 136 3.17 -9.99 -2.88
N GLN A 137 2.56 -10.59 -1.86
CA GLN A 137 1.64 -11.70 -2.09
C GLN A 137 0.18 -11.22 -2.18
N GLY A 138 -0.55 -11.73 -3.15
CA GLY A 138 -1.99 -11.56 -3.28
C GLY A 138 -2.72 -12.85 -2.92
N TRP A 139 -3.61 -12.81 -1.94
CA TRP A 139 -4.49 -13.93 -1.58
C TRP A 139 -5.92 -13.58 -1.98
N ALA A 140 -6.40 -14.21 -3.05
CA ALA A 140 -7.69 -13.89 -3.65
C ALA A 140 -8.76 -14.91 -3.22
N VAL A 141 -9.87 -14.41 -2.67
CA VAL A 141 -11.02 -15.19 -2.21
C VAL A 141 -12.26 -14.75 -2.99
N GLY A 142 -12.91 -15.69 -3.66
CA GLY A 142 -14.07 -15.42 -4.50
C GLY A 142 -13.77 -14.67 -5.80
N VAL A 143 -12.51 -14.41 -6.10
CA VAL A 143 -12.08 -13.72 -7.33
C VAL A 143 -12.03 -14.72 -8.48
N ASP A 144 -12.56 -14.35 -9.65
CA ASP A 144 -12.45 -15.19 -10.84
C ASP A 144 -10.96 -15.33 -11.26
N ALA A 145 -10.52 -16.57 -11.39
CA ALA A 145 -9.13 -16.86 -11.79
C ALA A 145 -8.70 -16.18 -13.10
N ARG A 146 -9.67 -15.86 -13.99
CA ARG A 146 -9.43 -15.12 -15.24
C ARG A 146 -8.99 -13.67 -15.01
N CYS A 147 -9.25 -13.12 -13.82
CA CYS A 147 -8.78 -11.79 -13.43
C CYS A 147 -7.31 -11.77 -13.00
N CYS A 148 -6.70 -12.95 -12.84
CA CYS A 148 -5.32 -13.11 -12.41
C CYS A 148 -4.44 -13.51 -13.60
N ALA A 149 -3.20 -13.02 -13.65
CA ALA A 149 -2.26 -13.45 -14.67
C ALA A 149 -1.91 -14.94 -14.49
N PRO A 150 -1.99 -15.77 -15.55
CA PRO A 150 -1.68 -17.18 -15.42
C PRO A 150 -0.21 -17.38 -15.05
N GLY A 151 0.04 -18.18 -14.02
CA GLY A 151 1.39 -18.58 -13.62
C GLY A 151 2.12 -17.59 -12.69
N ASP A 152 1.45 -16.59 -12.17
CA ASP A 152 2.03 -15.68 -11.18
C ASP A 152 2.12 -16.37 -9.81
N HIS A 153 3.34 -16.67 -9.38
CA HIS A 153 3.62 -17.34 -8.10
C HIS A 153 3.32 -16.45 -6.88
N HIS A 154 3.11 -15.16 -7.10
CA HIS A 154 2.76 -14.20 -6.05
C HIS A 154 1.26 -14.17 -5.74
N VAL A 155 0.42 -14.72 -6.61
CA VAL A 155 -1.02 -14.70 -6.45
C VAL A 155 -1.55 -16.12 -6.16
N GLN A 156 -2.21 -16.28 -5.02
CA GLN A 156 -2.90 -17.50 -4.63
C GLN A 156 -4.41 -17.27 -4.72
N VAL A 157 -5.07 -18.02 -5.58
CA VAL A 157 -6.51 -17.88 -5.83
C VAL A 157 -7.27 -19.03 -5.19
N CYS A 158 -8.29 -18.69 -4.41
CA CYS A 158 -9.25 -19.62 -3.80
C CYS A 158 -10.64 -19.24 -4.31
N THR A 159 -11.16 -19.99 -5.31
CA THR A 159 -12.35 -19.57 -6.05
C THR A 159 -13.59 -20.41 -5.81
N ALA A 160 -13.45 -21.71 -5.57
CA ALA A 160 -14.56 -22.64 -5.81
C ALA A 160 -15.24 -23.14 -4.53
N ASP A 161 -14.47 -23.47 -3.51
CA ASP A 161 -15.00 -24.09 -2.29
C ASP A 161 -15.13 -23.07 -1.17
N VAL A 162 -16.29 -23.07 -0.51
CA VAL A 162 -16.57 -22.16 0.60
C VAL A 162 -15.71 -22.52 1.82
N GLU A 163 -15.44 -23.79 2.05
CA GLU A 163 -14.56 -24.25 3.13
C GLU A 163 -13.13 -23.77 2.91
N ASP A 164 -12.58 -23.90 1.69
CA ASP A 164 -11.26 -23.38 1.32
C ASP A 164 -11.18 -21.86 1.50
N GLN A 165 -12.27 -21.14 1.21
CA GLN A 165 -12.36 -19.68 1.41
C GLN A 165 -12.28 -19.31 2.89
N LEU A 166 -13.01 -20.04 3.75
CA LEU A 166 -12.96 -19.86 5.21
C LEU A 166 -11.56 -20.16 5.76
N GLU A 167 -10.96 -21.29 5.34
CA GLU A 167 -9.61 -21.68 5.75
C GLU A 167 -8.58 -20.61 5.34
N ARG A 168 -8.72 -20.02 4.15
CA ARG A 168 -7.81 -18.98 3.68
C ARG A 168 -7.86 -17.74 4.56
N ILE A 169 -9.04 -17.33 4.98
CA ILE A 169 -9.24 -16.18 5.85
C ILE A 169 -8.70 -16.45 7.25
N ILE A 170 -8.99 -17.64 7.79
CA ILE A 170 -8.48 -18.07 9.10
C ILE A 170 -6.95 -18.14 9.06
N SER A 171 -6.36 -18.73 8.01
CA SER A 171 -4.91 -18.80 7.83
C SER A 171 -4.26 -17.40 7.75
N ALA A 172 -4.93 -16.43 7.12
CA ALA A 172 -4.45 -15.05 7.10
C ALA A 172 -4.45 -14.43 8.50
N TYR A 173 -5.48 -14.68 9.28
CA TYR A 173 -5.57 -14.23 10.67
C TYR A 173 -4.50 -14.88 11.55
N GLU A 174 -4.33 -16.19 11.46
CA GLU A 174 -3.30 -16.92 12.21
C GLU A 174 -1.90 -16.41 11.87
N LEU A 175 -1.63 -16.16 10.60
CA LEU A 175 -0.37 -15.56 10.16
C LEU A 175 -0.17 -14.15 10.75
N MET A 176 -1.23 -13.36 10.84
CA MET A 176 -1.18 -12.04 11.49
C MET A 176 -0.77 -12.19 12.96
N GLU A 177 -1.41 -13.09 13.70
CA GLU A 177 -1.11 -13.33 15.11
C GLU A 177 0.33 -13.83 15.30
N GLN A 178 0.80 -14.75 14.46
CA GLN A 178 2.20 -15.21 14.48
C GLN A 178 3.18 -14.06 14.27
N ARG A 179 2.88 -13.15 13.33
CA ARG A 179 3.72 -11.98 13.07
C ARG A 179 3.76 -11.03 14.25
N TYR A 180 2.64 -10.83 14.94
CA TYR A 180 2.60 -10.04 16.18
C TYR A 180 3.46 -10.67 17.28
N GLN A 181 3.38 -11.97 17.48
CA GLN A 181 4.21 -12.68 18.45
C GLN A 181 5.71 -12.52 18.14
N LEU A 182 6.10 -12.64 16.87
CA LEU A 182 7.50 -12.42 16.46
C LEU A 182 7.95 -10.98 16.67
N MET A 183 7.09 -9.99 16.44
CA MET A 183 7.39 -8.59 16.69
C MET A 183 7.57 -8.31 18.18
N GLU A 184 6.72 -8.87 19.03
CA GLU A 184 6.83 -8.77 20.48
C GLU A 184 8.12 -9.40 20.99
N GLN A 185 8.47 -10.60 20.52
CA GLN A 185 9.72 -11.27 20.86
C GLN A 185 10.95 -10.45 20.44
N ALA A 186 10.97 -9.91 19.23
CA ALA A 186 12.05 -9.05 18.75
C ALA A 186 12.17 -7.77 19.59
N GLN A 187 11.06 -7.18 20.00
CA GLN A 187 11.05 -5.99 20.87
C GLN A 187 11.62 -6.31 22.25
N LEU A 188 11.26 -7.43 22.85
CA LEU A 188 11.80 -7.88 24.13
C LEU A 188 13.31 -8.20 24.05
N ALA A 189 13.75 -8.75 22.91
CA ALA A 189 15.17 -9.03 22.65
C ALA A 189 15.97 -7.79 22.24
N GLN A 190 15.33 -6.63 22.06
CA GLN A 190 15.92 -5.41 21.50
C GLN A 190 16.53 -5.62 20.10
N GLU A 191 15.96 -6.55 19.36
CA GLU A 191 16.35 -6.86 17.99
C GLU A 191 15.47 -6.10 16.99
N CYS A 192 15.99 -5.88 15.78
CA CYS A 192 15.19 -5.31 14.69
C CYS A 192 14.24 -6.41 14.18
N PRO A 193 12.90 -6.18 14.13
CA PRO A 193 11.97 -7.18 13.63
C PRO A 193 12.33 -7.62 12.21
N GLN A 194 12.23 -8.92 11.95
CA GLN A 194 12.42 -9.44 10.60
C GLN A 194 11.43 -8.80 9.64
N GLN A 195 11.91 -8.44 8.46
CA GLN A 195 11.07 -7.88 7.42
C GLN A 195 10.18 -9.00 6.87
N VAL A 196 8.89 -8.91 7.13
CA VAL A 196 7.90 -9.87 6.63
C VAL A 196 7.43 -9.46 5.23
N GLN A 197 7.20 -10.44 4.35
CA GLN A 197 6.62 -10.19 3.04
C GLN A 197 5.16 -9.75 3.20
N PRO A 198 4.77 -8.58 2.69
CA PRO A 198 3.40 -8.12 2.83
C PRO A 198 2.43 -8.94 1.99
N ILE A 199 1.19 -9.02 2.47
CA ILE A 199 0.11 -9.77 1.83
C ILE A 199 -1.10 -8.85 1.66
N VAL A 200 -1.73 -8.89 0.51
CA VAL A 200 -3.04 -8.30 0.28
C VAL A 200 -4.07 -9.41 0.15
N LEU A 201 -5.00 -9.47 1.07
CA LEU A 201 -6.16 -10.35 1.00
C LEU A 201 -7.24 -9.65 0.18
N VAL A 202 -7.62 -10.24 -0.94
CA VAL A 202 -8.55 -9.69 -1.92
C VAL A 202 -9.84 -10.49 -1.89
N LEU A 203 -10.97 -9.83 -1.60
CA LEU A 203 -12.30 -10.46 -1.55
C LEU A 203 -13.21 -9.83 -2.62
N ASP A 204 -13.75 -10.66 -3.50
CA ASP A 204 -14.73 -10.24 -4.50
C ASP A 204 -16.15 -10.64 -4.07
N ASP A 205 -17.11 -9.80 -4.42
CA ASP A 205 -18.56 -9.99 -4.16
C ASP A 205 -18.84 -10.36 -2.68
N TYR A 206 -18.36 -9.51 -1.78
CA TYR A 206 -18.31 -9.78 -0.33
C TYR A 206 -19.68 -10.16 0.26
N GLU A 207 -20.76 -9.59 -0.26
CA GLU A 207 -22.12 -9.95 0.15
C GLU A 207 -22.45 -11.43 -0.13
N ASP A 208 -22.10 -11.90 -1.32
CA ASP A 208 -22.34 -13.29 -1.71
C ASP A 208 -21.45 -14.24 -0.88
N LEU A 209 -20.22 -13.84 -0.57
CA LEU A 209 -19.33 -14.60 0.32
C LEU A 209 -19.94 -14.73 1.72
N ARG A 210 -20.37 -13.62 2.31
CA ARG A 210 -21.01 -13.62 3.63
C ARG A 210 -22.26 -14.48 3.68
N GLN A 211 -23.09 -14.42 2.64
CA GLN A 211 -24.30 -15.24 2.59
C GLN A 211 -23.96 -16.73 2.58
N ARG A 212 -23.00 -17.15 1.76
CA ARG A 212 -22.55 -18.55 1.73
C ARG A 212 -21.96 -19.00 3.05
N TRP A 213 -21.20 -18.15 3.73
CA TRP A 213 -20.65 -18.46 5.06
C TRP A 213 -21.76 -18.59 6.10
N ALA A 214 -22.76 -17.70 6.07
CA ALA A 214 -23.92 -17.79 6.96
C ALA A 214 -24.72 -19.09 6.73
N ASP A 215 -24.89 -19.49 5.46
CA ASP A 215 -25.57 -20.74 5.11
C ASP A 215 -24.79 -21.97 5.63
N LEU A 216 -23.47 -21.94 5.55
CA LEU A 216 -22.61 -22.99 6.12
C LEU A 216 -22.67 -23.01 7.65
N GLY A 217 -22.65 -21.84 8.28
CA GLY A 217 -22.81 -21.70 9.74
C GLY A 217 -24.15 -22.24 10.22
N ALA A 218 -25.24 -22.01 9.48
CA ALA A 218 -26.55 -22.57 9.76
C ALA A 218 -26.58 -24.10 9.67
N GLN A 219 -25.66 -24.70 8.92
CA GLN A 219 -25.44 -26.14 8.83
C GLN A 219 -24.51 -26.68 9.93
N GLY A 220 -24.04 -25.79 10.83
CA GLY A 220 -23.21 -26.17 11.98
C GLY A 220 -21.71 -26.12 11.70
N HIS A 221 -21.26 -25.44 10.62
CA HIS A 221 -19.84 -25.31 10.35
C HIS A 221 -19.22 -24.22 11.25
N PRO A 222 -18.27 -24.54 12.13
CA PRO A 222 -17.76 -23.62 13.16
C PRO A 222 -16.91 -22.49 12.58
N GLY A 223 -16.39 -22.64 11.36
CA GLY A 223 -15.48 -21.68 10.73
C GLY A 223 -16.16 -20.42 10.20
N ALA A 224 -17.48 -20.42 10.03
CA ALA A 224 -18.19 -19.28 9.44
C ALA A 224 -18.10 -18.01 10.32
N ASP A 225 -18.46 -18.11 11.57
CA ASP A 225 -18.37 -16.99 12.53
C ASP A 225 -16.91 -16.59 12.79
N GLN A 226 -15.99 -17.57 12.80
CA GLN A 226 -14.56 -17.33 12.97
C GLN A 226 -13.98 -16.54 11.81
N ALA A 227 -14.36 -16.80 10.56
CA ALA A 227 -13.88 -16.09 9.39
C ALA A 227 -14.33 -14.61 9.39
N GLU A 228 -15.57 -14.31 9.77
CA GLU A 228 -16.02 -12.92 9.87
C GLU A 228 -15.27 -12.18 10.98
N ALA A 229 -15.07 -12.78 12.14
CA ALA A 229 -14.28 -12.22 13.23
C ALA A 229 -12.80 -12.01 12.83
N ALA A 230 -12.24 -12.96 12.09
CA ALA A 230 -10.87 -12.90 11.55
C ALA A 230 -10.72 -11.72 10.58
N LEU A 231 -11.66 -11.54 9.64
CA LEU A 231 -11.63 -10.42 8.70
C LEU A 231 -11.71 -9.06 9.41
N ILE A 232 -12.58 -8.93 10.41
CA ILE A 232 -12.69 -7.72 11.22
C ILE A 232 -11.35 -7.42 11.92
N SER A 233 -10.72 -8.45 12.48
CA SER A 233 -9.42 -8.31 13.14
C SER A 233 -8.32 -7.90 12.15
N ILE A 234 -8.27 -8.53 10.98
CA ILE A 234 -7.32 -8.18 9.91
C ILE A 234 -7.55 -6.73 9.43
N ALA A 235 -8.81 -6.31 9.25
CA ALA A 235 -9.15 -4.95 8.85
C ALA A 235 -8.60 -3.90 9.83
N ARG A 236 -8.67 -4.19 11.13
CA ARG A 236 -8.26 -3.25 12.20
C ARG A 236 -6.76 -3.30 12.47
N LEU A 237 -6.18 -4.48 12.49
CA LEU A 237 -4.84 -4.72 13.04
C LEU A 237 -3.83 -5.18 11.97
N GLY A 238 -4.29 -5.74 10.85
CA GLY A 238 -3.44 -6.40 9.85
C GLY A 238 -2.30 -5.54 9.33
N ARG A 239 -2.54 -4.23 9.17
CA ARG A 239 -1.56 -3.30 8.60
C ARG A 239 -0.20 -3.32 9.30
N ALA A 240 -0.15 -3.35 10.62
CA ALA A 240 1.10 -3.40 11.38
C ALA A 240 1.84 -4.73 11.18
N ALA A 241 1.10 -5.81 10.94
CA ALA A 241 1.64 -7.13 10.63
C ALA A 241 1.88 -7.36 9.11
N GLY A 242 1.73 -6.32 8.28
CA GLY A 242 1.89 -6.42 6.83
C GLY A 242 0.78 -7.18 6.12
N LEU A 243 -0.44 -7.21 6.69
CA LEU A 243 -1.64 -7.72 6.04
C LEU A 243 -2.58 -6.56 5.71
N HIS A 244 -3.06 -6.54 4.48
CA HIS A 244 -3.93 -5.50 3.95
C HIS A 244 -5.15 -6.12 3.29
N LEU A 245 -6.27 -5.39 3.26
CA LEU A 245 -7.50 -5.86 2.62
C LEU A 245 -7.83 -5.02 1.38
N ALA A 246 -8.33 -5.71 0.35
CA ALA A 246 -9.01 -5.11 -0.78
C ALA A 246 -10.34 -5.85 -0.99
N VAL A 247 -11.47 -5.18 -0.78
CA VAL A 247 -12.79 -5.79 -0.73
C VAL A 247 -13.70 -5.14 -1.75
N ALA A 248 -14.35 -5.94 -2.61
CA ALA A 248 -15.39 -5.48 -3.51
C ALA A 248 -16.78 -5.80 -2.94
N CYS A 249 -17.65 -4.80 -2.94
CA CYS A 249 -19.03 -4.90 -2.47
C CYS A 249 -19.99 -4.03 -3.30
N ARG A 250 -21.31 -4.29 -3.19
CA ARG A 250 -22.34 -3.51 -3.89
C ARG A 250 -22.71 -2.24 -3.14
N GLY A 251 -22.66 -2.27 -1.81
CA GLY A 251 -22.99 -1.12 -0.97
C GLY A 251 -22.28 -1.19 0.37
N ILE A 252 -21.96 -0.04 0.92
CA ILE A 252 -21.21 0.07 2.18
C ILE A 252 -22.14 -0.11 3.38
N ALA A 253 -23.33 0.51 3.33
CA ALA A 253 -24.16 0.68 4.53
C ALA A 253 -24.73 -0.62 5.12
N HIS A 254 -24.99 -1.63 4.29
CA HIS A 254 -25.68 -2.84 4.72
C HIS A 254 -24.80 -4.09 4.84
N HIS A 255 -23.60 -4.06 4.28
CA HIS A 255 -22.82 -5.29 4.08
C HIS A 255 -21.46 -5.29 4.77
N LEU A 256 -20.82 -4.15 4.95
CA LEU A 256 -19.46 -4.10 5.51
C LEU A 256 -19.42 -3.92 7.03
N GLY A 257 -20.52 -3.61 7.66
CA GLY A 257 -20.55 -3.25 9.08
C GLY A 257 -19.71 -2.00 9.40
N PRO A 258 -20.02 -1.25 10.44
CA PRO A 258 -19.32 -0.03 10.78
C PRO A 258 -17.82 -0.24 10.98
N THR A 259 -17.39 -1.39 11.49
CA THR A 259 -15.98 -1.67 11.80
C THR A 259 -15.09 -1.75 10.56
N MET A 260 -15.56 -2.33 9.46
CA MET A 260 -14.79 -2.41 8.21
C MET A 260 -14.66 -1.03 7.55
N VAL A 261 -15.69 -0.21 7.70
CA VAL A 261 -15.76 1.15 7.18
C VAL A 261 -14.84 2.09 7.99
N ASP A 262 -14.83 1.95 9.31
CA ASP A 262 -14.07 2.82 10.23
C ASP A 262 -12.54 2.58 10.20
N CYS A 263 -12.08 1.51 9.54
CA CYS A 263 -10.64 1.17 9.49
C CYS A 263 -9.81 2.03 8.51
N GLY A 264 -10.19 3.27 8.26
CA GLY A 264 -9.43 4.23 7.44
C GLY A 264 -9.29 3.80 5.99
N SER A 265 -10.37 3.32 5.40
CA SER A 265 -10.38 2.71 4.07
C SER A 265 -10.35 3.74 2.94
N THR A 266 -9.61 3.43 1.90
CA THR A 266 -9.74 4.11 0.61
C THR A 266 -10.93 3.50 -0.12
N VAL A 267 -11.90 4.32 -0.54
CA VAL A 267 -13.10 3.85 -1.22
C VAL A 267 -13.06 4.28 -2.68
N VAL A 268 -13.22 3.31 -3.58
CA VAL A 268 -13.33 3.51 -5.02
C VAL A 268 -14.73 3.14 -5.47
N HIS A 269 -15.48 4.10 -6.02
CA HIS A 269 -16.79 3.85 -6.60
C HIS A 269 -16.65 3.58 -8.09
N THR A 270 -16.93 2.36 -8.52
CA THR A 270 -16.64 1.93 -9.91
C THR A 270 -17.56 2.57 -10.97
N SER A 271 -18.77 3.04 -10.61
CA SER A 271 -19.62 3.77 -11.56
C SER A 271 -19.11 5.18 -11.86
N LEU A 272 -18.28 5.73 -10.97
CA LEU A 272 -17.71 7.08 -11.08
C LEU A 272 -16.19 7.04 -11.32
N TRP A 273 -15.58 5.86 -11.20
CA TRP A 273 -14.13 5.66 -11.30
C TRP A 273 -13.32 6.72 -10.51
N ARG A 274 -13.80 7.07 -9.31
CA ARG A 274 -13.16 8.06 -8.45
C ARG A 274 -13.06 7.56 -7.01
N THR A 275 -12.10 8.08 -6.29
CA THR A 275 -12.06 7.95 -4.83
C THR A 275 -13.16 8.82 -4.23
N VAL A 276 -13.95 8.24 -3.34
CA VAL A 276 -15.04 8.92 -2.68
C VAL A 276 -14.73 8.99 -1.19
N PRO A 277 -14.81 10.18 -0.55
CA PRO A 277 -14.74 10.26 0.90
C PRO A 277 -15.82 9.40 1.54
N LEU A 278 -15.46 8.69 2.59
CA LEU A 278 -16.38 7.78 3.28
C LEU A 278 -17.67 8.48 3.76
N ALA A 279 -17.55 9.75 4.16
CA ALA A 279 -18.67 10.58 4.59
C ALA A 279 -19.73 10.80 3.50
N ASP A 280 -19.33 10.83 2.22
CA ASP A 280 -20.24 11.09 1.10
C ASP A 280 -21.06 9.86 0.71
N LEU A 281 -20.64 8.68 1.16
CA LEU A 281 -21.31 7.40 0.84
C LEU A 281 -22.46 7.08 1.80
N ALA A 282 -22.51 7.71 2.96
CA ALA A 282 -23.62 7.56 3.91
C ALA A 282 -24.94 8.17 3.41
N HIS A 283 -24.90 8.99 2.36
CA HIS A 283 -26.06 9.70 1.79
C HIS A 283 -26.41 9.28 0.36
N ALA A 284 -25.68 8.33 -0.23
CA ALA A 284 -25.99 7.79 -1.54
C ALA A 284 -26.93 6.59 -1.41
N HIS A 285 -28.23 6.89 -1.35
CA HIS A 285 -29.34 5.93 -1.53
C HIS A 285 -29.98 6.10 -2.87
#